data_7f98b4e5cc470c34d7ec300b8bfc787b
#
_entry.id   7f98b4e5cc470c34d7ec300b8bfc787b
#
_cell.length_a   1.000
_cell.length_b   1.000
_cell.length_c   1.000
_cell.angle_alpha   90.00
_cell.angle_beta   90.00
_cell.angle_gamma   90.00
#
_symmetry.space_group_name_H-M   'P 1'
#
loop_
_entity.id
_entity.type
_entity.pdbx_description
1 polymer ?
#
loop_
_entity_poly.entity_id
_entity_poly.type
_entity_poly.pdbx_seq_one_letter_code
_entity_poly.pdbx_strand_id
1 'polypeptide(L)'
;AMLSLGGNVLGFSSANSSSAAKGESVADTIRMISCYSDICAMRHPKEGAAFVAAQKAQIPVINAGDGGHQHPTQTLTDLMTIRSMKGRLDNLTIGLCGDLKFGRTVHSLINAMVRYPNIKFILISPPELRIPDNIREDVLTANNVEFEEVGNLDEAIGKLDILYMTRVQKERFFNEEDYILSLIHISEPTRPEPI
;
A
#
# COMPACT_ATOMS: atom_id res chain seq x y z
N ALA A 1 -1.07 16.19 14.02
CA ALA A 1 -1.55 17.05 12.92
C ALA A 1 -2.87 17.73 13.30
N MET A 2 -3.98 17.00 13.56
CA MET A 2 -5.29 17.63 13.84
C MET A 2 -5.22 18.59 15.05
N LEU A 3 -4.66 18.16 16.19
CA LEU A 3 -4.47 19.01 17.36
C LEU A 3 -3.60 20.24 17.06
N SER A 4 -2.54 20.09 16.26
CA SER A 4 -1.66 21.19 15.87
C SER A 4 -2.36 22.22 14.96
N LEU A 5 -3.47 21.82 14.33
CA LEU A 5 -4.33 22.69 13.51
C LEU A 5 -5.51 23.27 14.28
N GLY A 6 -5.58 23.06 15.60
CA GLY A 6 -6.65 23.55 16.46
C GLY A 6 -7.91 22.67 16.50
N GLY A 7 -7.88 21.49 15.90
CA GLY A 7 -8.98 20.53 15.96
C GLY A 7 -8.92 19.64 17.19
N ASN A 8 -10.05 19.00 17.53
CA ASN A 8 -10.13 18.01 18.58
C ASN A 8 -10.01 16.60 18.00
N VAL A 9 -9.60 15.63 18.83
CA VAL A 9 -9.46 14.23 18.42
C VAL A 9 -10.22 13.35 19.40
N LEU A 10 -11.13 12.52 18.86
CA LEU A 10 -11.81 11.44 19.54
C LEU A 10 -11.42 10.13 18.86
N GLY A 11 -11.17 9.06 19.61
CA GLY A 11 -10.89 7.78 18.97
C GLY A 11 -10.46 6.68 19.94
N PHE A 12 -10.25 5.51 19.36
CA PHE A 12 -9.74 4.32 20.05
C PHE A 12 -8.73 3.61 19.14
N SER A 13 -7.76 2.92 19.73
CA SER A 13 -6.66 2.27 19.01
C SER A 13 -6.81 0.74 18.92
N SER A 14 -7.77 0.16 19.62
CA SER A 14 -7.97 -1.28 19.69
C SER A 14 -9.46 -1.63 19.69
N ALA A 15 -9.82 -2.70 19.01
CA ALA A 15 -11.18 -3.25 19.07
C ALA A 15 -11.59 -3.62 20.51
N ASN A 16 -10.63 -4.05 21.34
CA ASN A 16 -10.87 -4.41 22.74
C ASN A 16 -11.26 -3.21 23.64
N SER A 17 -10.93 -1.99 23.22
CA SER A 17 -11.31 -0.75 23.90
C SER A 17 -12.60 -0.13 23.39
N SER A 18 -13.32 -0.81 22.52
CA SER A 18 -14.56 -0.36 21.90
C SER A 18 -15.66 -1.43 21.96
N SER A 19 -16.88 -1.05 21.62
CA SER A 19 -18.03 -1.97 21.52
C SER A 19 -17.85 -3.06 20.44
N ALA A 20 -16.86 -2.94 19.54
CA ALA A 20 -16.48 -3.98 18.60
C ALA A 20 -16.09 -5.30 19.31
N ALA A 21 -15.51 -5.23 20.51
CA ALA A 21 -15.25 -6.40 21.35
C ALA A 21 -16.52 -7.17 21.77
N LYS A 22 -17.68 -6.51 21.73
CA LYS A 22 -18.99 -7.08 22.07
C LYS A 22 -19.77 -7.50 20.83
N GLY A 23 -19.15 -7.46 19.62
CA GLY A 23 -19.79 -7.85 18.37
C GLY A 23 -20.46 -6.70 17.59
N GLU A 24 -20.24 -5.44 17.97
CA GLU A 24 -20.71 -4.29 17.19
C GLU A 24 -20.09 -4.28 15.79
N SER A 25 -20.93 -4.07 14.79
CA SER A 25 -20.48 -4.04 13.40
C SER A 25 -19.76 -2.74 13.05
N VAL A 26 -18.90 -2.78 12.02
CA VAL A 26 -18.26 -1.55 11.46
C VAL A 26 -19.31 -0.53 11.06
N ALA A 27 -20.46 -0.98 10.54
CA ALA A 27 -21.56 -0.10 10.12
C ALA A 27 -22.20 0.64 11.29
N ASP A 28 -22.34 0.00 12.44
CA ASP A 28 -22.93 0.61 13.62
C ASP A 28 -21.92 1.52 14.33
N THR A 29 -20.69 1.05 14.45
CA THR A 29 -19.58 1.86 14.99
C THR A 29 -19.43 3.19 14.23
N ILE A 30 -19.44 3.17 12.89
CA ILE A 30 -19.27 4.41 12.12
C ILE A 30 -20.47 5.35 12.22
N ARG A 31 -21.69 4.82 12.36
CA ARG A 31 -22.87 5.64 12.62
C ARG A 31 -22.77 6.37 13.94
N MET A 32 -22.30 5.68 14.99
CA MET A 32 -22.05 6.29 16.30
C MET A 32 -20.98 7.36 16.22
N ILE A 33 -19.84 7.07 15.56
CA ILE A 33 -18.77 8.05 15.36
C ILE A 33 -19.27 9.29 14.61
N SER A 34 -20.14 9.11 13.62
CA SER A 34 -20.72 10.21 12.85
C SER A 34 -21.55 11.19 13.68
N CYS A 35 -22.02 10.78 14.88
CA CYS A 35 -22.73 11.67 15.79
C CYS A 35 -21.81 12.60 16.59
N TYR A 36 -20.50 12.32 16.63
CA TYR A 36 -19.56 12.98 17.51
C TYR A 36 -18.35 13.61 16.79
N SER A 37 -18.26 13.44 15.47
CA SER A 37 -17.11 13.91 14.68
C SER A 37 -17.51 14.39 13.29
N ASP A 38 -16.70 15.26 12.70
CA ASP A 38 -16.90 15.84 11.38
C ASP A 38 -16.20 15.05 10.28
N ILE A 39 -15.22 14.22 10.64
CA ILE A 39 -14.43 13.38 9.73
C ILE A 39 -13.89 12.18 10.50
N CYS A 40 -13.80 11.02 9.86
CA CYS A 40 -13.21 9.82 10.45
C CYS A 40 -12.02 9.32 9.63
N ALA A 41 -10.86 9.12 10.28
CA ALA A 41 -9.75 8.35 9.72
C ALA A 41 -9.77 6.95 10.32
N MET A 42 -9.87 5.93 9.48
CA MET A 42 -10.09 4.56 9.87
C MET A 42 -9.00 3.64 9.35
N ARG A 43 -8.40 2.85 10.24
CA ARG A 43 -7.57 1.70 9.89
C ARG A 43 -8.21 0.43 10.41
N HIS A 44 -8.32 -0.60 9.57
CA HIS A 44 -9.01 -1.83 9.92
C HIS A 44 -8.28 -3.07 9.38
N PRO A 45 -8.26 -4.21 10.10
CA PRO A 45 -7.60 -5.43 9.62
C PRO A 45 -8.34 -6.14 8.48
N LYS A 46 -9.65 -5.93 8.34
CA LYS A 46 -10.46 -6.56 7.27
C LYS A 46 -10.49 -5.66 6.05
N GLU A 47 -10.30 -6.27 4.88
CA GLU A 47 -10.41 -5.63 3.58
C GLU A 47 -11.83 -5.11 3.33
N GLY A 48 -11.94 -3.95 2.68
CA GLY A 48 -13.21 -3.30 2.39
C GLY A 48 -13.92 -2.66 3.57
N ALA A 49 -13.40 -2.77 4.80
CA ALA A 49 -14.06 -2.21 5.98
C ALA A 49 -14.25 -0.70 5.90
N ALA A 50 -13.27 0.04 5.38
CA ALA A 50 -13.37 1.47 5.19
C ALA A 50 -14.41 1.85 4.12
N PHE A 51 -14.57 1.03 3.09
CA PHE A 51 -15.60 1.20 2.06
C PHE A 51 -17.00 1.01 2.64
N VAL A 52 -17.21 -0.07 3.41
CA VAL A 52 -18.49 -0.30 4.12
C VAL A 52 -18.78 0.83 5.10
N ALA A 53 -17.78 1.29 5.83
CA ALA A 53 -17.93 2.44 6.72
C ALA A 53 -18.37 3.70 5.96
N ALA A 54 -17.72 4.02 4.85
CA ALA A 54 -18.06 5.20 4.03
C ALA A 54 -19.50 5.17 3.49
N GLN A 55 -20.02 3.97 3.16
CA GLN A 55 -21.43 3.82 2.74
C GLN A 55 -22.45 4.03 3.86
N LYS A 56 -22.06 3.90 5.12
CA LYS A 56 -22.95 3.98 6.29
C LYS A 56 -22.72 5.23 7.14
N ALA A 57 -21.59 5.90 6.94
CA ALA A 57 -21.27 7.15 7.63
C ALA A 57 -22.11 8.33 7.11
N GLN A 58 -22.31 9.32 7.98
CA GLN A 58 -22.85 10.64 7.60
C GLN A 58 -21.76 11.70 7.46
N ILE A 59 -20.49 11.29 7.63
CA ILE A 59 -19.30 12.11 7.57
C ILE A 59 -18.30 11.50 6.60
N PRO A 60 -17.33 12.26 6.07
CA PRO A 60 -16.25 11.70 5.27
C PRO A 60 -15.42 10.66 6.03
N VAL A 61 -15.11 9.55 5.36
CA VAL A 61 -14.25 8.49 5.90
C VAL A 61 -12.96 8.39 5.10
N ILE A 62 -11.83 8.54 5.77
CA ILE A 62 -10.50 8.37 5.21
C ILE A 62 -10.02 6.95 5.49
N ASN A 63 -9.75 6.18 4.44
CA ASN A 63 -9.09 4.88 4.56
C ASN A 63 -7.60 5.07 4.90
N ALA A 64 -7.20 4.74 6.12
CA ALA A 64 -5.82 4.76 6.60
C ALA A 64 -5.14 3.38 6.50
N GLY A 65 -5.74 2.46 5.75
CA GLY A 65 -5.29 1.10 5.49
C GLY A 65 -6.30 0.04 5.93
N ASP A 66 -6.70 -0.83 5.00
CA ASP A 66 -7.66 -1.90 5.21
C ASP A 66 -7.05 -3.27 4.85
N GLY A 67 -6.60 -3.99 5.85
CA GLY A 67 -6.03 -5.34 5.69
C GLY A 67 -4.85 -5.38 4.73
N GLY A 68 -4.87 -6.31 3.79
CA GLY A 68 -3.92 -6.46 2.68
C GLY A 68 -4.29 -5.67 1.43
N HIS A 69 -5.47 -5.05 1.39
CA HIS A 69 -6.08 -4.50 0.20
C HIS A 69 -5.47 -3.16 -0.24
N GLN A 70 -5.63 -2.09 0.55
CA GLN A 70 -5.19 -0.75 0.15
C GLN A 70 -4.52 0.04 1.27
N HIS A 71 -3.66 1.00 0.87
CA HIS A 71 -3.07 1.98 1.75
C HIS A 71 -3.03 3.37 1.09
N PRO A 72 -4.18 4.02 0.88
CA PRO A 72 -4.26 5.25 0.07
C PRO A 72 -3.40 6.39 0.60
N THR A 73 -3.29 6.54 1.92
CA THR A 73 -2.47 7.60 2.53
C THR A 73 -0.98 7.41 2.26
N GLN A 74 -0.49 6.16 2.19
CA GLN A 74 0.88 5.87 1.77
C GLN A 74 1.07 6.25 0.30
N THR A 75 0.13 5.89 -0.56
CA THR A 75 0.17 6.24 -1.99
C THR A 75 0.29 7.74 -2.21
N LEU A 76 -0.45 8.57 -1.46
CA LEU A 76 -0.33 10.02 -1.55
C LEU A 76 1.07 10.51 -1.15
N THR A 77 1.68 9.91 -0.14
CA THR A 77 3.06 10.19 0.27
C THR A 77 4.05 9.80 -0.83
N ASP A 78 3.86 8.64 -1.45
CA ASP A 78 4.70 8.16 -2.54
C ASP A 78 4.60 9.08 -3.76
N LEU A 79 3.38 9.45 -4.18
CA LEU A 79 3.16 10.40 -5.28
C LEU A 79 3.80 11.78 -5.00
N MET A 80 3.67 12.27 -3.77
CA MET A 80 4.29 13.53 -3.36
C MET A 80 5.81 13.45 -3.44
N THR A 81 6.40 12.34 -3.01
CA THR A 81 7.84 12.08 -3.06
C THR A 81 8.33 12.02 -4.50
N ILE A 82 7.65 11.25 -5.36
CA ILE A 82 7.96 11.13 -6.78
C ILE A 82 7.92 12.52 -7.44
N ARG A 83 6.84 13.27 -7.24
CA ARG A 83 6.70 14.61 -7.78
C ARG A 83 7.77 15.58 -7.28
N SER A 84 8.11 15.51 -6.00
CA SER A 84 9.15 16.36 -5.41
C SER A 84 10.54 16.06 -5.98
N MET A 85 10.86 14.78 -6.19
CA MET A 85 12.19 14.37 -6.66
C MET A 85 12.35 14.45 -8.18
N LYS A 86 11.30 14.16 -8.95
CA LYS A 86 11.33 14.11 -10.42
C LYS A 86 10.66 15.30 -11.10
N GLY A 87 9.92 16.13 -10.35
CA GLY A 87 9.18 17.28 -10.88
C GLY A 87 7.93 16.90 -11.68
N ARG A 88 7.68 15.62 -11.91
CA ARG A 88 6.58 15.08 -12.73
C ARG A 88 6.07 13.75 -12.18
N LEU A 89 4.91 13.30 -12.68
CA LEU A 89 4.32 11.99 -12.39
C LEU A 89 4.05 11.17 -13.66
N ASP A 90 4.39 11.71 -14.81
CA ASP A 90 4.27 11.09 -16.14
C ASP A 90 5.65 10.76 -16.73
N ASN A 91 5.66 9.96 -17.81
CA ASN A 91 6.88 9.60 -18.53
C ASN A 91 7.97 9.01 -17.59
N LEU A 92 7.60 8.06 -16.76
CA LEU A 92 8.47 7.45 -15.75
C LEU A 92 8.53 5.94 -15.90
N THR A 93 9.74 5.39 -15.76
CA THR A 93 9.97 3.95 -15.59
C THR A 93 10.15 3.66 -14.10
N ILE A 94 9.21 2.90 -13.53
CA ILE A 94 9.14 2.62 -12.09
C ILE A 94 9.48 1.16 -11.85
N GLY A 95 10.58 0.89 -11.18
CA GLY A 95 10.93 -0.43 -10.66
C GLY A 95 10.25 -0.69 -9.32
N LEU A 96 9.52 -1.78 -9.24
CA LEU A 96 8.89 -2.26 -8.01
C LEU A 96 9.62 -3.53 -7.60
N CYS A 97 10.34 -3.49 -6.48
CA CYS A 97 11.25 -4.57 -6.09
C CYS A 97 10.88 -5.15 -4.73
N GLY A 98 10.78 -6.48 -4.63
CA GLY A 98 10.57 -7.23 -3.41
C GLY A 98 9.28 -8.04 -3.37
N ASP A 99 8.49 -7.91 -2.31
CA ASP A 99 7.22 -8.61 -2.15
C ASP A 99 6.11 -7.90 -2.94
N LEU A 100 5.92 -8.30 -4.18
CA LEU A 100 4.87 -7.75 -5.04
C LEU A 100 3.53 -8.47 -4.87
N LYS A 101 3.55 -9.67 -4.27
CA LYS A 101 2.34 -10.48 -4.08
C LYS A 101 1.45 -9.95 -2.96
N PHE A 102 2.04 -9.63 -1.82
CA PHE A 102 1.31 -9.19 -0.63
C PHE A 102 1.53 -7.70 -0.30
N GLY A 103 2.30 -7.00 -1.15
CA GLY A 103 2.67 -5.62 -0.99
C GLY A 103 1.53 -4.65 -1.30
N ARG A 104 0.57 -4.45 -0.39
CA ARG A 104 -0.56 -3.54 -0.60
C ARG A 104 -0.15 -2.11 -0.99
N THR A 105 1.02 -1.65 -0.57
CA THR A 105 1.55 -0.33 -0.96
C THR A 105 1.95 -0.32 -2.43
N VAL A 106 2.53 -1.43 -2.93
CA VAL A 106 2.82 -1.63 -4.35
C VAL A 106 1.54 -1.61 -5.17
N HIS A 107 0.53 -2.40 -4.78
CA HIS A 107 -0.75 -2.45 -5.49
C HIS A 107 -1.43 -1.08 -5.53
N SER A 108 -1.41 -0.36 -4.42
CA SER A 108 -1.99 0.98 -4.34
C SER A 108 -1.22 1.99 -5.20
N LEU A 109 0.11 1.90 -5.25
CA LEU A 109 0.95 2.75 -6.09
C LEU A 109 0.72 2.46 -7.58
N ILE A 110 0.65 1.19 -7.99
CA ILE A 110 0.30 0.81 -9.35
C ILE A 110 -1.05 1.42 -9.75
N ASN A 111 -2.09 1.20 -8.95
CA ASN A 111 -3.43 1.74 -9.19
C ASN A 111 -3.47 3.27 -9.32
N ALA A 112 -2.59 3.97 -8.64
CA ALA A 112 -2.48 5.42 -8.76
C ALA A 112 -1.72 5.84 -10.03
N MET A 113 -0.59 5.19 -10.30
CA MET A 113 0.32 5.58 -11.38
C MET A 113 -0.20 5.25 -12.78
N VAL A 114 -1.02 4.21 -12.94
CA VAL A 114 -1.66 3.88 -14.25
C VAL A 114 -2.56 5.02 -14.78
N ARG A 115 -2.90 6.00 -13.95
CA ARG A 115 -3.69 7.18 -14.34
C ARG A 115 -2.87 8.27 -15.03
N TYR A 116 -1.54 8.16 -14.98
CA TYR A 116 -0.63 9.12 -15.60
C TYR A 116 -0.12 8.57 -16.94
N PRO A 117 0.10 9.42 -17.95
CA PRO A 117 0.53 8.94 -19.26
C PRO A 117 1.98 8.45 -19.26
N ASN A 118 2.25 7.50 -20.14
CA ASN A 118 3.58 6.97 -20.44
C ASN A 118 4.32 6.46 -19.21
N ILE A 119 3.62 5.73 -18.36
CA ILE A 119 4.22 4.99 -17.25
C ILE A 119 4.60 3.60 -17.73
N LYS A 120 5.80 3.17 -17.35
CA LYS A 120 6.28 1.81 -17.51
C LYS A 120 6.64 1.22 -16.15
N PHE A 121 6.25 -0.02 -15.91
CA PHE A 121 6.66 -0.74 -14.70
C PHE A 121 7.69 -1.82 -15.01
N ILE A 122 8.69 -1.95 -14.14
CA ILE A 122 9.57 -3.12 -14.10
C ILE A 122 9.32 -3.80 -12.76
N LEU A 123 8.73 -5.00 -12.81
CA LEU A 123 8.31 -5.79 -11.66
C LEU A 123 9.43 -6.76 -11.30
N ILE A 124 10.12 -6.49 -10.20
CA ILE A 124 11.33 -7.20 -9.80
C ILE A 124 11.03 -8.04 -8.57
N SER A 125 10.88 -9.34 -8.74
CA SER A 125 10.55 -10.24 -7.63
C SER A 125 10.94 -11.67 -7.93
N PRO A 126 11.20 -12.48 -6.89
CA PRO A 126 11.31 -13.93 -7.05
C PRO A 126 9.94 -14.51 -7.48
N PRO A 127 9.92 -15.71 -8.09
CA PRO A 127 8.71 -16.33 -8.63
C PRO A 127 7.54 -16.43 -7.63
N GLU A 128 7.85 -16.66 -6.36
CA GLU A 128 6.88 -16.88 -5.28
C GLU A 128 6.18 -15.57 -4.83
N LEU A 129 6.82 -14.42 -5.11
CA LEU A 129 6.38 -13.08 -4.72
C LEU A 129 5.96 -12.20 -5.89
N ARG A 130 5.66 -12.81 -7.04
CA ARG A 130 5.16 -12.10 -8.23
C ARG A 130 3.86 -11.36 -7.97
N ILE A 131 3.66 -10.35 -8.78
CA ILE A 131 2.41 -9.57 -8.76
C ILE A 131 1.21 -10.49 -9.00
N PRO A 132 0.10 -10.36 -8.24
CA PRO A 132 -1.11 -11.14 -8.44
C PRO A 132 -1.77 -10.88 -9.80
N ASP A 133 -2.43 -11.92 -10.34
CA ASP A 133 -3.08 -11.85 -11.65
C ASP A 133 -4.14 -10.75 -11.75
N ASN A 134 -4.89 -10.51 -10.68
CA ASN A 134 -5.88 -9.42 -10.65
C ASN A 134 -5.24 -8.03 -10.82
N ILE A 135 -4.05 -7.79 -10.32
CA ILE A 135 -3.35 -6.51 -10.56
C ILE A 135 -2.75 -6.49 -11.96
N ARG A 136 -2.20 -7.61 -12.41
CA ARG A 136 -1.60 -7.72 -13.74
C ARG A 136 -2.65 -7.54 -14.84
N GLU A 137 -3.78 -8.22 -14.74
CA GLU A 137 -4.81 -8.23 -15.78
C GLU A 137 -5.79 -7.07 -15.65
N ASP A 138 -6.37 -6.86 -14.45
CA ASP A 138 -7.43 -5.88 -14.24
C ASP A 138 -6.90 -4.44 -14.12
N VAL A 139 -5.60 -4.26 -13.82
CA VAL A 139 -5.03 -2.93 -13.66
C VAL A 139 -4.01 -2.61 -14.76
N LEU A 140 -2.94 -3.39 -14.90
CA LEU A 140 -1.87 -3.08 -15.86
C LEU A 140 -2.33 -3.30 -17.30
N THR A 141 -2.81 -4.50 -17.62
CA THR A 141 -3.24 -4.85 -18.97
C THR A 141 -4.50 -4.09 -19.38
N ALA A 142 -5.48 -3.97 -18.52
CA ALA A 142 -6.72 -3.25 -18.81
C ALA A 142 -6.52 -1.75 -19.08
N ASN A 143 -5.48 -1.14 -18.52
CA ASN A 143 -5.11 0.26 -18.80
C ASN A 143 -4.04 0.42 -19.90
N ASN A 144 -3.66 -0.67 -20.60
CA ASN A 144 -2.62 -0.68 -21.63
C ASN A 144 -1.28 -0.11 -21.15
N VAL A 145 -0.91 -0.36 -19.90
CA VAL A 145 0.35 0.10 -19.31
C VAL A 145 1.44 -0.91 -19.64
N GLU A 146 2.56 -0.42 -20.14
CA GLU A 146 3.73 -1.27 -20.43
C GLU A 146 4.36 -1.78 -19.13
N PHE A 147 4.60 -3.08 -19.03
CA PHE A 147 5.32 -3.67 -17.91
C PHE A 147 6.22 -4.83 -18.32
N GLU A 148 7.28 -5.05 -17.56
CA GLU A 148 8.25 -6.14 -17.72
C GLU A 148 8.43 -6.83 -16.36
N GLU A 149 8.46 -8.17 -16.34
CA GLU A 149 8.77 -8.94 -15.13
C GLU A 149 10.21 -9.46 -15.21
N VAL A 150 11.00 -9.20 -14.18
CA VAL A 150 12.40 -9.66 -14.08
C VAL A 150 12.67 -10.27 -12.71
N GLY A 151 13.61 -11.21 -12.67
CA GLY A 151 13.99 -11.91 -11.43
C GLY A 151 15.08 -11.19 -10.63
N ASN A 152 15.84 -10.28 -11.27
CA ASN A 152 17.02 -9.66 -10.68
C ASN A 152 17.01 -8.13 -10.85
N LEU A 153 17.39 -7.41 -9.80
CA LEU A 153 17.50 -5.95 -9.83
C LEU A 153 18.56 -5.45 -10.80
N ASP A 154 19.67 -6.16 -10.93
CA ASP A 154 20.80 -5.73 -11.80
C ASP A 154 20.40 -5.61 -13.28
N GLU A 155 19.43 -6.41 -13.74
CA GLU A 155 18.89 -6.35 -15.09
C GLU A 155 18.06 -5.10 -15.37
N ALA A 156 17.50 -4.52 -14.32
CA ALA A 156 16.53 -3.43 -14.38
C ALA A 156 17.12 -2.07 -14.02
N ILE A 157 18.07 -2.01 -13.08
CA ILE A 157 18.45 -0.78 -12.39
C ILE A 157 18.88 0.36 -13.33
N GLY A 158 19.54 0.03 -14.43
CA GLY A 158 19.96 1.03 -15.42
C GLY A 158 18.84 1.64 -16.26
N LYS A 159 17.63 1.07 -16.20
CA LYS A 159 16.45 1.52 -16.97
C LYS A 159 15.50 2.36 -16.12
N LEU A 160 15.70 2.42 -14.79
CA LEU A 160 14.74 2.96 -13.84
C LEU A 160 14.89 4.47 -13.61
N ASP A 161 13.79 5.18 -13.63
CA ASP A 161 13.70 6.54 -13.07
C ASP A 161 13.51 6.50 -11.54
N ILE A 162 12.79 5.49 -11.07
CA ILE A 162 12.41 5.31 -9.66
C ILE A 162 12.55 3.85 -9.31
N LEU A 163 13.17 3.56 -8.17
CA LEU A 163 13.17 2.25 -7.55
C LEU A 163 12.36 2.29 -6.25
N TYR A 164 11.27 1.54 -6.21
CA TYR A 164 10.43 1.35 -5.03
C TYR A 164 10.73 -0.01 -4.42
N MET A 165 11.41 0.00 -3.27
CA MET A 165 11.79 -1.22 -2.55
C MET A 165 10.73 -1.59 -1.52
N THR A 166 10.25 -2.82 -1.54
CA THR A 166 9.39 -3.36 -0.49
C THR A 166 10.18 -4.28 0.43
N ARG A 167 9.75 -4.34 1.69
CA ARG A 167 10.34 -5.28 2.64
C ARG A 167 9.80 -6.68 2.39
N VAL A 168 10.70 -7.65 2.27
CA VAL A 168 10.34 -9.08 2.29
C VAL A 168 10.10 -9.50 3.74
N GLN A 169 8.89 -9.98 4.05
CA GLN A 169 8.49 -10.34 5.41
C GLN A 169 8.68 -11.84 5.63
N LYS A 170 9.60 -12.22 6.54
CA LYS A 170 9.89 -13.62 6.88
C LYS A 170 8.63 -14.41 7.27
N GLU A 171 7.71 -13.75 7.96
CA GLU A 171 6.46 -14.34 8.47
C GLU A 171 5.51 -14.84 7.37
N ARG A 172 5.78 -14.52 6.11
CA ARG A 172 4.97 -14.89 4.95
C ARG A 172 5.47 -16.12 4.21
N PHE A 173 6.63 -16.65 4.58
CA PHE A 173 7.22 -17.84 3.98
C PHE A 173 6.91 -19.07 4.82
N PHE A 174 6.56 -20.17 4.16
CA PHE A 174 6.28 -21.45 4.83
C PHE A 174 7.57 -22.13 5.31
N ASN A 175 8.70 -21.88 4.65
CA ASN A 175 9.99 -22.39 5.07
C ASN A 175 11.07 -21.29 5.03
N GLU A 176 12.15 -21.48 5.78
CA GLU A 176 13.24 -20.52 5.92
C GLU A 176 14.15 -20.49 4.70
N GLU A 177 14.22 -21.59 3.95
CA GLU A 177 15.05 -21.69 2.74
C GLU A 177 14.52 -20.79 1.62
N ASP A 178 13.21 -20.76 1.39
CA ASP A 178 12.58 -19.88 0.41
C ASP A 178 12.77 -18.40 0.78
N TYR A 179 12.71 -18.09 2.07
CA TYR A 179 13.00 -16.74 2.55
C TYR A 179 14.44 -16.32 2.29
N ILE A 180 15.42 -17.19 2.57
CA ILE A 180 16.85 -16.92 2.33
C ILE A 180 17.11 -16.76 0.83
N LEU A 181 16.55 -17.62 -0.02
CA LEU A 181 16.66 -17.52 -1.47
C LEU A 181 16.07 -16.20 -1.97
N SER A 182 14.96 -15.73 -1.42
CA SER A 182 14.36 -14.44 -1.81
C SER A 182 15.25 -13.24 -1.43
N LEU A 183 16.03 -13.33 -0.36
CA LEU A 183 16.96 -12.28 0.08
C LEU A 183 18.21 -12.20 -0.82
N ILE A 184 18.68 -13.29 -1.37
CA ILE A 184 19.85 -13.33 -2.26
C ILE A 184 19.59 -12.51 -3.54
N HIS A 185 18.34 -12.48 -4.00
CA HIS A 185 17.91 -11.75 -5.20
C HIS A 185 17.52 -10.29 -4.93
N ILE A 186 17.33 -9.93 -3.66
CA ILE A 186 16.92 -8.59 -3.22
C ILE A 186 17.88 -8.16 -2.13
N SER A 187 18.87 -7.34 -2.45
CA SER A 187 19.76 -6.76 -1.44
C SER A 187 18.92 -5.96 -0.45
N GLU A 188 18.77 -6.46 0.79
CA GLU A 188 18.22 -5.65 1.87
C GLU A 188 19.09 -4.41 2.07
N PRO A 189 18.52 -3.20 2.14
CA PRO A 189 19.26 -2.08 2.68
C PRO A 189 19.62 -2.45 4.12
N THR A 190 20.90 -2.61 4.39
CA THR A 190 21.42 -2.89 5.72
C THR A 190 20.84 -1.87 6.69
N ARG A 191 19.98 -2.32 7.59
CA ARG A 191 19.51 -1.50 8.70
C ARG A 191 20.75 -1.19 9.55
N PRO A 192 21.09 0.07 9.82
CA PRO A 192 22.15 0.37 10.78
C PRO A 192 21.79 -0.32 12.11
N GLU A 193 22.72 -1.10 12.65
CA GLU A 193 22.59 -1.64 14.00
C GLU A 193 22.35 -0.45 14.95
N PRO A 194 21.39 -0.55 15.87
CA PRO A 194 21.21 0.49 16.87
C PRO A 194 22.47 0.54 17.74
N ILE A 195 23.09 1.71 17.76
CA ILE A 195 24.21 2.04 18.65
C ILE A 195 23.69 2.15 20.08
#